data_85b0a039fa6a250f745bca028540a261
#
_entry.id   85b0a039fa6a250f745bca028540a261
#
_cell.length_a   1.000
_cell.length_b   1.000
_cell.length_c   1.000
_cell.angle_alpha   90.00
_cell.angle_beta   90.00
_cell.angle_gamma   90.00
#
_symmetry.space_group_name_H-M   'P 1'
#
loop_
_entity.id
_entity.type
_entity.pdbx_description
1 polymer ?
#
loop_
_entity_poly.entity_id
_entity_poly.type
_entity_poly.pdbx_seq_one_letter_code
_entity_poly.pdbx_strand_id
1 'polypeptide(L)'
;MKTIAIYGDSISTGTHGEGGYENTLKNSLSLDKVYNFAVGSSGLTRKTPGGMLEVLDKNPVPEDAELFLIWHGSNDWYWGSELEAFSEAIEAAVNRLRAAVPTACLVWVTPIYRFECSDGMAQAGEAYELPNKSGYTMLDYYVELERASKRLGFPLIDMRRLCGIHRDNAELYLEDRVHPNRAGYQRISAVLAREIKQDLFDRPYSQWYTEEVKQRNPNKHFVSGDKRFL
;
A
#
# COMPACT_ATOMS: atom_id res chain seq x y z
N MET A 1 -13.72 -6.72 -14.24
CA MET A 1 -12.32 -6.22 -14.24
C MET A 1 -11.45 -7.32 -14.83
N LYS A 2 -10.57 -6.95 -15.74
CA LYS A 2 -9.73 -7.90 -16.48
C LYS A 2 -8.24 -7.57 -16.41
N THR A 3 -7.91 -6.31 -16.20
CA THR A 3 -6.53 -5.82 -16.22
C THR A 3 -6.21 -4.99 -14.99
N ILE A 4 -5.10 -5.35 -14.30
CA ILE A 4 -4.57 -4.62 -13.14
C ILE A 4 -3.16 -4.14 -13.45
N ALA A 5 -2.80 -2.94 -12.99
CA ALA A 5 -1.43 -2.47 -12.89
C ALA A 5 -1.02 -2.32 -11.43
N ILE A 6 0.06 -2.98 -11.03
CA ILE A 6 0.62 -3.00 -9.67
C ILE A 6 1.81 -2.07 -9.60
N TYR A 7 1.81 -1.15 -8.63
CA TYR A 7 2.93 -0.31 -8.25
C TYR A 7 3.25 -0.58 -6.78
N GLY A 8 4.46 -1.02 -6.50
CA GLY A 8 4.82 -1.42 -5.14
C GLY A 8 6.32 -1.66 -4.96
N ASP A 9 6.64 -2.16 -3.79
CA ASP A 9 8.00 -2.49 -3.38
C ASP A 9 8.30 -4.00 -3.44
N SER A 10 9.26 -4.49 -2.64
CA SER A 10 9.67 -5.90 -2.58
C SER A 10 8.52 -6.86 -2.23
N ILE A 11 7.50 -6.41 -1.50
CA ILE A 11 6.32 -7.23 -1.20
C ILE A 11 5.52 -7.54 -2.47
N SER A 12 5.60 -6.69 -3.48
CA SER A 12 4.85 -6.81 -4.73
C SER A 12 5.66 -7.38 -5.91
N THR A 13 6.99 -7.54 -5.79
CA THR A 13 7.85 -8.06 -6.88
C THR A 13 7.68 -9.55 -7.14
N GLY A 14 7.13 -10.31 -6.19
CA GLY A 14 7.09 -11.78 -6.27
C GLY A 14 8.42 -12.49 -6.00
N THR A 15 9.43 -11.79 -5.49
CA THR A 15 10.76 -12.37 -5.18
C THR A 15 10.79 -13.12 -3.86
N HIS A 16 9.78 -12.96 -3.02
CA HIS A 16 9.62 -13.60 -1.71
C HIS A 16 8.43 -14.57 -1.71
N GLY A 17 8.36 -15.45 -0.74
CA GLY A 17 7.21 -16.33 -0.48
C GLY A 17 6.76 -17.16 -1.67
N GLU A 18 7.69 -17.71 -2.45
CA GLU A 18 7.42 -18.57 -3.61
C GLU A 18 6.58 -17.88 -4.72
N GLY A 19 6.85 -16.59 -4.99
CA GLY A 19 6.22 -15.85 -6.09
C GLY A 19 5.20 -14.79 -5.66
N GLY A 20 5.12 -14.48 -4.37
CA GLY A 20 4.30 -13.37 -3.88
C GLY A 20 2.80 -13.61 -4.00
N TYR A 21 2.04 -12.52 -4.17
CA TYR A 21 0.57 -12.57 -4.23
C TYR A 21 -0.01 -12.48 -5.64
N GLU A 22 0.75 -12.08 -6.65
CA GLU A 22 0.25 -11.75 -7.99
C GLU A 22 -0.53 -12.89 -8.65
N ASN A 23 0.06 -14.08 -8.74
CA ASN A 23 -0.57 -15.23 -9.38
C ASN A 23 -1.85 -15.66 -8.68
N THR A 24 -1.85 -15.65 -7.33
CA THR A 24 -3.05 -15.98 -6.55
C THR A 24 -4.14 -14.95 -6.75
N LEU A 25 -3.78 -13.67 -6.78
CA LEU A 25 -4.71 -12.57 -7.03
C LEU A 25 -5.29 -12.66 -8.45
N LYS A 26 -4.44 -12.89 -9.45
CA LYS A 26 -4.84 -13.07 -10.85
C LYS A 26 -5.89 -14.17 -10.99
N ASN A 27 -5.65 -15.33 -10.39
CA ASN A 27 -6.57 -16.46 -10.43
C ASN A 27 -7.87 -16.17 -9.67
N SER A 28 -7.77 -15.61 -8.46
CA SER A 28 -8.93 -15.31 -7.61
C SER A 28 -9.88 -14.28 -8.22
N LEU A 29 -9.35 -13.32 -8.96
CA LEU A 29 -10.11 -12.27 -9.63
C LEU A 29 -10.41 -12.59 -11.10
N SER A 30 -9.93 -13.72 -11.63
CA SER A 30 -10.07 -14.13 -13.03
C SER A 30 -9.57 -13.03 -13.98
N LEU A 31 -8.38 -12.50 -13.71
CA LEU A 31 -7.77 -11.45 -14.51
C LEU A 31 -7.15 -12.03 -15.77
N ASP A 32 -7.31 -11.33 -16.88
CA ASP A 32 -6.64 -11.66 -18.13
C ASP A 32 -5.18 -11.20 -18.10
N LYS A 33 -4.91 -10.02 -17.50
CA LYS A 33 -3.59 -9.40 -17.53
C LYS A 33 -3.21 -8.71 -16.22
N VAL A 34 -1.95 -8.80 -15.85
CA VAL A 34 -1.34 -8.04 -14.75
C VAL A 34 -0.08 -7.36 -15.29
N TYR A 35 0.00 -6.06 -15.12
CA TYR A 35 1.23 -5.29 -15.29
C TYR A 35 1.85 -5.10 -13.91
N ASN A 36 3.04 -5.60 -13.68
CA ASN A 36 3.72 -5.44 -12.41
C ASN A 36 4.93 -4.52 -12.57
N PHE A 37 4.84 -3.32 -12.01
CA PHE A 37 5.88 -2.29 -11.99
C PHE A 37 6.55 -2.16 -10.62
N ALA A 38 6.39 -3.15 -9.74
CA ALA A 38 7.00 -3.14 -8.43
C ALA A 38 8.54 -3.20 -8.52
N VAL A 39 9.21 -2.44 -7.64
CA VAL A 39 10.67 -2.39 -7.54
C VAL A 39 11.09 -2.67 -6.11
N GLY A 40 11.96 -3.65 -5.91
CA GLY A 40 12.47 -4.00 -4.57
C GLY A 40 13.14 -2.80 -3.89
N SER A 41 12.96 -2.68 -2.58
CA SER A 41 13.49 -1.59 -1.73
C SER A 41 13.02 -0.18 -2.09
N SER A 42 12.11 -0.03 -3.06
CA SER A 42 11.59 1.27 -3.47
C SER A 42 10.57 1.83 -2.49
N GLY A 43 10.55 3.13 -2.33
CA GLY A 43 9.45 3.86 -1.70
C GLY A 43 8.64 4.63 -2.75
N LEU A 44 7.81 5.54 -2.27
CA LEU A 44 6.99 6.38 -3.12
C LEU A 44 7.76 7.58 -3.65
N THR A 45 8.57 8.20 -2.77
CA THR A 45 9.27 9.46 -3.06
C THR A 45 10.45 9.27 -4.02
N ARG A 46 10.86 10.35 -4.72
CA ARG A 46 12.05 10.34 -5.58
C ARG A 46 13.37 10.16 -4.81
N LYS A 47 13.36 10.34 -3.49
CA LYS A 47 14.54 10.12 -2.64
C LYS A 47 14.83 8.64 -2.42
N THR A 48 13.85 7.78 -2.66
CA THR A 48 14.01 6.33 -2.54
C THR A 48 14.50 5.73 -3.88
N PRO A 49 15.42 4.77 -3.87
CA PRO A 49 15.85 4.11 -5.10
C PRO A 49 14.67 3.48 -5.84
N GLY A 50 14.54 3.76 -7.14
CA GLY A 50 13.46 3.20 -7.96
C GLY A 50 12.05 3.57 -7.49
N GLY A 51 11.88 4.74 -6.86
CA GLY A 51 10.59 5.19 -6.32
C GLY A 51 9.48 5.24 -7.37
N MET A 52 8.24 5.06 -6.92
CA MET A 52 7.08 4.98 -7.82
C MET A 52 7.01 6.13 -8.82
N LEU A 53 7.33 7.37 -8.41
CA LEU A 53 7.31 8.51 -9.32
C LEU A 53 8.37 8.38 -10.44
N GLU A 54 9.52 7.78 -10.13
CA GLU A 54 10.55 7.47 -11.13
C GLU A 54 10.10 6.36 -12.08
N VAL A 55 9.41 5.34 -11.54
CA VAL A 55 8.82 4.26 -12.34
C VAL A 55 7.79 4.82 -13.32
N LEU A 56 6.93 5.72 -12.87
CA LEU A 56 5.95 6.41 -13.70
C LEU A 56 6.58 7.32 -14.76
N ASP A 57 7.77 7.87 -14.52
CA ASP A 57 8.51 8.66 -15.51
C ASP A 57 9.10 7.80 -16.63
N LYS A 58 9.52 6.59 -16.29
CA LYS A 58 10.23 5.68 -17.20
C LYS A 58 9.31 4.76 -17.99
N ASN A 59 8.10 4.52 -17.48
CA ASN A 59 7.17 3.56 -18.06
C ASN A 59 5.84 4.22 -18.40
N PRO A 60 5.28 3.98 -19.58
CA PRO A 60 3.94 4.43 -19.89
C PRO A 60 2.92 3.74 -18.96
N VAL A 61 1.93 4.50 -18.51
CA VAL A 61 0.81 3.93 -17.76
C VAL A 61 -0.02 3.07 -18.72
N PRO A 62 -0.33 1.80 -18.39
CA PRO A 62 -1.13 0.94 -19.26
C PRO A 62 -2.55 1.51 -19.48
N GLU A 63 -2.89 1.81 -20.73
CA GLU A 63 -4.17 2.42 -21.08
C GLU A 63 -5.35 1.47 -20.87
N ASP A 64 -5.11 0.15 -20.90
CA ASP A 64 -6.09 -0.91 -20.66
C ASP A 64 -6.20 -1.32 -19.18
N ALA A 65 -5.52 -0.62 -18.27
CA ALA A 65 -5.67 -0.89 -16.85
C ALA A 65 -7.06 -0.47 -16.35
N GLU A 66 -7.74 -1.38 -15.67
CA GLU A 66 -9.02 -1.13 -15.00
C GLU A 66 -8.86 -0.85 -13.51
N LEU A 67 -7.72 -1.28 -12.92
CA LEU A 67 -7.36 -1.05 -11.53
C LEU A 67 -5.87 -0.74 -11.39
N PHE A 68 -5.55 0.31 -10.65
CA PHE A 68 -4.23 0.58 -10.11
C PHE A 68 -4.18 0.12 -8.66
N LEU A 69 -3.36 -0.91 -8.37
CA LEU A 69 -3.08 -1.40 -7.04
C LEU A 69 -1.73 -0.83 -6.57
N ILE A 70 -1.75 0.05 -5.57
CA ILE A 70 -0.55 0.73 -5.08
C ILE A 70 -0.23 0.23 -3.67
N TRP A 71 1.04 -0.17 -3.45
CA TRP A 71 1.51 -0.61 -2.14
C TRP A 71 2.87 -0.02 -1.84
N HIS A 72 2.87 1.19 -1.27
CA HIS A 72 4.05 1.93 -0.81
C HIS A 72 3.80 2.55 0.57
N GLY A 73 4.87 2.97 1.22
CA GLY A 73 4.90 3.58 2.54
C GLY A 73 5.87 2.88 3.50
N SER A 74 6.06 1.56 3.35
CA SER A 74 6.97 0.79 4.19
C SER A 74 8.42 1.23 4.03
N ASN A 75 8.89 1.37 2.80
CA ASN A 75 10.25 1.83 2.52
C ASN A 75 10.41 3.34 2.63
N ASP A 76 9.33 4.12 2.57
CA ASP A 76 9.40 5.55 2.90
C ASP A 76 9.78 5.74 4.38
N TRP A 77 9.22 4.91 5.30
CA TRP A 77 9.70 4.84 6.67
C TRP A 77 11.16 4.39 6.74
N TYR A 78 11.52 3.31 6.04
CA TYR A 78 12.89 2.77 6.07
C TYR A 78 13.94 3.81 5.68
N TRP A 79 13.72 4.51 4.57
CA TRP A 79 14.64 5.52 4.05
C TRP A 79 14.56 6.88 4.76
N GLY A 80 13.58 7.07 5.65
CA GLY A 80 13.36 8.33 6.37
C GLY A 80 12.86 9.45 5.46
N SER A 81 11.89 9.16 4.61
CA SER A 81 11.22 10.20 3.82
C SER A 81 10.49 11.18 4.73
N GLU A 82 10.58 12.47 4.45
CA GLU A 82 9.76 13.47 5.14
C GLU A 82 8.28 13.27 4.83
N LEU A 83 7.38 13.43 5.83
CA LEU A 83 5.95 13.22 5.64
C LEU A 83 5.33 14.17 4.61
N GLU A 84 5.80 15.41 4.53
CA GLU A 84 5.35 16.37 3.53
C GLU A 84 5.69 15.87 2.11
N ALA A 85 6.95 15.45 1.89
CA ALA A 85 7.37 14.88 0.60
C ALA A 85 6.62 13.58 0.26
N PHE A 86 6.27 12.77 1.26
CA PHE A 86 5.46 11.58 1.08
C PHE A 86 4.02 11.94 0.68
N SER A 87 3.41 12.93 1.33
CA SER A 87 2.08 13.44 1.00
C SER A 87 2.00 14.02 -0.42
N GLU A 88 3.00 14.82 -0.81
CA GLU A 88 3.11 15.37 -2.16
C GLU A 88 3.29 14.25 -3.22
N ALA A 89 4.07 13.24 -2.88
CA ALA A 89 4.30 12.10 -3.78
C ALA A 89 3.03 11.24 -3.98
N ILE A 90 2.20 11.06 -2.92
CA ILE A 90 0.88 10.42 -3.06
C ILE A 90 0.02 11.20 -4.05
N GLU A 91 -0.08 12.53 -3.87
CA GLU A 91 -0.89 13.38 -4.73
C GLU A 91 -0.40 13.36 -6.19
N ALA A 92 0.91 13.46 -6.40
CA ALA A 92 1.50 13.37 -7.73
C ALA A 92 1.22 12.03 -8.42
N ALA A 93 1.36 10.91 -7.70
CA ALA A 93 1.07 9.58 -8.23
C ALA A 93 -0.40 9.42 -8.61
N VAL A 94 -1.31 9.80 -7.71
CA VAL A 94 -2.76 9.70 -7.92
C VAL A 94 -3.19 10.55 -9.12
N ASN A 95 -2.75 11.80 -9.19
CA ASN A 95 -3.09 12.72 -10.27
C ASN A 95 -2.58 12.21 -11.62
N ARG A 96 -1.36 11.67 -11.65
CA ARG A 96 -0.76 11.14 -12.87
C ARG A 96 -1.49 9.90 -13.40
N LEU A 97 -1.83 8.95 -12.52
CA LEU A 97 -2.58 7.76 -12.90
C LEU A 97 -3.98 8.11 -13.39
N ARG A 98 -4.68 9.01 -12.71
CA ARG A 98 -6.02 9.48 -13.12
C ARG A 98 -6.00 10.27 -14.43
N ALA A 99 -4.97 11.07 -14.65
CA ALA A 99 -4.81 11.78 -15.92
C ALA A 99 -4.57 10.82 -17.10
N ALA A 100 -3.81 9.74 -16.87
CA ALA A 100 -3.51 8.74 -17.89
C ALA A 100 -4.72 7.85 -18.20
N VAL A 101 -5.43 7.34 -17.18
CA VAL A 101 -6.60 6.46 -17.34
C VAL A 101 -7.71 6.87 -16.39
N PRO A 102 -8.53 7.88 -16.75
CA PRO A 102 -9.55 8.44 -15.86
C PRO A 102 -10.63 7.46 -15.42
N THR A 103 -10.83 6.38 -16.17
CA THR A 103 -11.85 5.36 -15.90
C THR A 103 -11.37 4.23 -15.02
N ALA A 104 -10.06 4.11 -14.80
CA ALA A 104 -9.50 3.08 -13.92
C ALA A 104 -9.79 3.38 -12.46
N CYS A 105 -10.12 2.33 -11.71
CA CYS A 105 -10.12 2.39 -10.25
C CYS A 105 -8.69 2.52 -9.73
N LEU A 106 -8.54 3.16 -8.56
CA LEU A 106 -7.26 3.22 -7.86
C LEU A 106 -7.49 2.77 -6.42
N VAL A 107 -6.68 1.86 -5.93
CA VAL A 107 -6.70 1.40 -4.53
C VAL A 107 -5.29 1.44 -3.96
N TRP A 108 -5.17 1.90 -2.73
CA TRP A 108 -3.91 1.87 -1.99
C TRP A 108 -3.97 0.83 -0.88
N VAL A 109 -2.86 0.11 -0.66
CA VAL A 109 -2.72 -0.90 0.40
C VAL A 109 -1.81 -0.33 1.47
N THR A 110 -2.23 -0.41 2.74
CA THR A 110 -1.41 0.05 3.85
C THR A 110 -0.23 -0.90 4.12
N PRO A 111 0.92 -0.40 4.61
CA PRO A 111 2.02 -1.24 5.05
C PRO A 111 1.59 -2.26 6.10
N ILE A 112 2.17 -3.46 6.04
CA ILE A 112 2.00 -4.51 7.05
C ILE A 112 3.00 -4.36 8.20
N TYR A 113 2.95 -5.28 9.18
CA TYR A 113 3.96 -5.39 10.23
C TYR A 113 5.38 -5.47 9.65
N ARG A 114 6.31 -4.77 10.31
CA ARG A 114 7.74 -4.77 9.97
C ARG A 114 8.57 -4.57 11.24
N PHE A 115 9.63 -5.37 11.39
CA PHE A 115 10.60 -5.23 12.47
C PHE A 115 12.00 -5.18 11.89
N GLU A 116 12.63 -4.01 11.95
CA GLU A 116 13.93 -3.76 11.33
C GLU A 116 14.59 -2.50 11.90
N CYS A 117 15.89 -2.29 11.61
CA CYS A 117 16.51 -0.96 11.68
C CYS A 117 16.12 -0.15 10.44
N SER A 118 15.65 1.08 10.60
CA SER A 118 15.60 2.00 9.46
C SER A 118 17.00 2.47 9.06
N ASP A 119 17.14 2.93 7.82
CA ASP A 119 18.41 3.40 7.27
C ASP A 119 19.07 4.47 8.17
N GLY A 120 20.33 4.28 8.49
CA GLY A 120 21.11 5.18 9.35
C GLY A 120 20.84 5.08 10.85
N MET A 121 19.94 4.17 11.29
CA MET A 121 19.64 3.93 12.70
C MET A 121 20.39 2.70 13.21
N ALA A 122 20.80 2.71 14.49
CA ALA A 122 21.55 1.61 15.11
C ALA A 122 20.66 0.56 15.78
N GLN A 123 19.40 0.88 16.06
CA GLN A 123 18.49 0.03 16.80
C GLN A 123 17.38 -0.54 15.90
N ALA A 124 17.22 -1.86 15.95
CA ALA A 124 16.06 -2.52 15.35
C ALA A 124 14.84 -2.45 16.27
N GLY A 125 13.67 -2.35 15.69
CA GLY A 125 12.40 -2.34 16.41
C GLY A 125 11.21 -2.43 15.49
N GLU A 126 10.01 -2.38 16.06
CA GLU A 126 8.80 -2.33 15.27
C GLU A 126 8.65 -0.99 14.59
N ALA A 127 8.53 -1.01 13.28
CA ALA A 127 8.42 0.20 12.47
C ALA A 127 7.24 1.11 12.89
N TYR A 128 6.17 0.53 13.42
CA TYR A 128 5.02 1.28 13.92
C TYR A 128 5.24 1.97 15.27
N GLU A 129 6.31 1.62 16.00
CA GLU A 129 6.65 2.17 17.32
C GLU A 129 8.00 2.91 17.30
N LEU A 130 8.91 2.48 16.42
CA LEU A 130 10.27 3.01 16.33
C LEU A 130 10.36 4.14 15.32
N PRO A 131 10.75 5.36 15.73
CA PRO A 131 11.00 6.45 14.80
C PRO A 131 12.19 6.16 13.89
N ASN A 132 12.09 6.56 12.63
CA ASN A 132 13.21 6.58 11.69
C ASN A 132 14.11 7.82 11.92
N LYS A 133 15.13 8.00 11.08
CA LYS A 133 16.08 9.13 11.16
C LYS A 133 15.45 10.52 11.02
N SER A 134 14.25 10.62 10.43
CA SER A 134 13.47 11.86 10.34
C SER A 134 12.48 12.03 11.51
N GLY A 135 12.48 11.11 12.48
CA GLY A 135 11.64 11.17 13.67
C GLY A 135 10.23 10.62 13.50
N TYR A 136 9.92 9.96 12.37
CA TYR A 136 8.59 9.41 12.07
C TYR A 136 8.55 7.90 12.25
N THR A 137 7.45 7.40 12.83
CA THR A 137 7.12 5.98 12.87
C THR A 137 6.35 5.58 11.60
N MET A 138 6.22 4.30 11.31
CA MET A 138 5.35 3.85 10.20
C MET A 138 3.87 4.21 10.43
N LEU A 139 3.47 4.44 11.69
CA LEU A 139 2.14 4.93 12.02
C LEU A 139 1.89 6.33 11.42
N ASP A 140 2.91 7.19 11.37
CA ASP A 140 2.77 8.53 10.79
C ASP A 140 2.52 8.46 9.28
N TYR A 141 3.22 7.57 8.56
CA TYR A 141 2.96 7.31 7.13
C TYR A 141 1.59 6.69 6.90
N TYR A 142 1.17 5.76 7.77
CA TYR A 142 -0.17 5.17 7.72
C TYR A 142 -1.27 6.24 7.89
N VAL A 143 -1.13 7.11 8.87
CA VAL A 143 -2.08 8.23 9.11
C VAL A 143 -2.09 9.19 7.92
N GLU A 144 -0.94 9.46 7.31
CA GLU A 144 -0.89 10.32 6.12
C GLU A 144 -1.56 9.65 4.90
N LEU A 145 -1.42 8.33 4.71
CA LEU A 145 -2.19 7.59 3.70
C LEU A 145 -3.71 7.70 3.93
N GLU A 146 -4.16 7.61 5.18
CA GLU A 146 -5.58 7.80 5.50
C GLU A 146 -6.07 9.23 5.20
N ARG A 147 -5.25 10.23 5.49
CA ARG A 147 -5.57 11.64 5.18
C ARG A 147 -5.63 11.87 3.67
N ALA A 148 -4.62 11.37 2.95
CA ALA A 148 -4.56 11.47 1.50
C ALA A 148 -5.73 10.75 0.82
N SER A 149 -6.07 9.54 1.30
CA SER A 149 -7.23 8.77 0.84
C SER A 149 -8.52 9.59 0.92
N LYS A 150 -8.76 10.26 2.06
CA LYS A 150 -9.93 11.12 2.25
C LYS A 150 -9.89 12.38 1.37
N ARG A 151 -8.72 13.02 1.28
CA ARG A 151 -8.53 14.26 0.50
C ARG A 151 -8.67 14.02 -1.00
N LEU A 152 -8.05 12.96 -1.48
CA LEU A 152 -7.97 12.66 -2.91
C LEU A 152 -9.05 11.69 -3.40
N GLY A 153 -9.85 11.11 -2.51
CA GLY A 153 -10.95 10.22 -2.85
C GLY A 153 -10.51 8.90 -3.49
N PHE A 154 -9.64 8.13 -2.84
CA PHE A 154 -9.31 6.77 -3.24
C PHE A 154 -9.50 5.80 -2.07
N PRO A 155 -9.95 4.55 -2.31
CA PRO A 155 -10.07 3.54 -1.26
C PRO A 155 -8.72 3.08 -0.74
N LEU A 156 -8.73 2.71 0.55
CA LEU A 156 -7.58 2.19 1.27
C LEU A 156 -7.90 0.79 1.78
N ILE A 157 -7.12 -0.21 1.38
CA ILE A 157 -7.16 -1.54 1.99
C ILE A 157 -6.26 -1.51 3.22
N ASP A 158 -6.86 -1.55 4.41
CA ASP A 158 -6.12 -1.58 5.68
C ASP A 158 -5.49 -2.96 5.90
N MET A 159 -4.45 -3.26 5.13
CA MET A 159 -3.78 -4.54 5.18
C MET A 159 -3.13 -4.81 6.54
N ARG A 160 -2.66 -3.78 7.23
CA ARG A 160 -2.12 -3.92 8.59
C ARG A 160 -3.07 -4.65 9.53
N ARG A 161 -4.37 -4.32 9.46
CA ARG A 161 -5.40 -4.94 10.33
C ARG A 161 -5.96 -6.21 9.73
N LEU A 162 -6.19 -6.21 8.43
CA LEU A 162 -6.94 -7.27 7.75
C LEU A 162 -6.14 -8.55 7.54
N CYS A 163 -4.80 -8.47 7.33
CA CYS A 163 -3.98 -9.67 7.15
C CYS A 163 -3.72 -10.43 8.46
N GLY A 164 -3.90 -9.79 9.62
CA GLY A 164 -3.68 -10.41 10.94
C GLY A 164 -2.23 -10.81 11.20
N ILE A 165 -1.26 -10.17 10.53
CA ILE A 165 0.17 -10.36 10.80
C ILE A 165 0.61 -9.29 11.80
N HIS A 166 1.11 -9.71 12.95
CA HIS A 166 1.51 -8.84 14.05
C HIS A 166 2.70 -9.45 14.82
N ARG A 167 3.21 -8.74 15.83
CA ARG A 167 4.37 -9.13 16.65
C ARG A 167 4.39 -10.62 17.05
N ASP A 168 3.28 -11.10 17.59
CA ASP A 168 3.23 -12.42 18.23
C ASP A 168 3.17 -13.58 17.22
N ASN A 169 2.94 -13.28 15.95
CA ASN A 169 2.84 -14.31 14.90
C ASN A 169 3.72 -14.01 13.67
N ALA A 170 4.53 -12.96 13.72
CA ALA A 170 5.36 -12.54 12.60
C ALA A 170 6.25 -13.67 12.06
N GLU A 171 6.84 -14.48 12.94
CA GLU A 171 7.72 -15.61 12.55
C GLU A 171 6.99 -16.73 11.79
N LEU A 172 5.65 -16.82 11.91
CA LEU A 172 4.86 -17.77 11.15
C LEU A 172 4.57 -17.30 9.72
N TYR A 173 4.60 -15.99 9.48
CA TYR A 173 4.13 -15.38 8.25
C TYR A 173 5.16 -14.53 7.50
N LEU A 174 6.29 -14.21 8.14
CA LEU A 174 7.37 -13.42 7.54
C LEU A 174 8.68 -14.24 7.50
N GLU A 175 9.46 -14.08 6.43
CA GLU A 175 10.76 -14.76 6.26
C GLU A 175 11.83 -14.15 7.16
N ASP A 176 11.85 -12.80 7.21
CA ASP A 176 12.88 -11.99 7.84
C ASP A 176 12.30 -10.87 8.71
N ARG A 177 11.06 -11.02 9.17
CA ARG A 177 10.26 -10.04 9.93
C ARG A 177 9.85 -8.80 9.11
N VAL A 178 10.07 -8.82 7.80
CA VAL A 178 9.68 -7.77 6.84
C VAL A 178 8.86 -8.36 5.70
N HIS A 179 9.43 -9.37 5.01
CA HIS A 179 8.86 -9.93 3.81
C HIS A 179 7.99 -11.16 4.11
N PRO A 180 6.78 -11.19 3.57
CA PRO A 180 5.90 -12.35 3.76
C PRO A 180 6.51 -13.63 3.18
N ASN A 181 6.43 -14.72 3.94
CA ASN A 181 6.65 -16.06 3.43
C ASN A 181 5.40 -16.57 2.69
N ARG A 182 5.41 -17.81 2.21
CA ARG A 182 4.27 -18.41 1.50
C ARG A 182 2.95 -18.28 2.28
N ALA A 183 2.94 -18.58 3.58
CA ALA A 183 1.74 -18.49 4.41
C ALA A 183 1.26 -17.05 4.59
N GLY A 184 2.18 -16.09 4.72
CA GLY A 184 1.90 -14.67 4.75
C GLY A 184 1.25 -14.20 3.46
N TYR A 185 1.79 -14.59 2.30
CA TYR A 185 1.20 -14.24 1.01
C TYR A 185 -0.15 -14.88 0.75
N GLN A 186 -0.41 -16.07 1.26
CA GLN A 186 -1.75 -16.68 1.20
C GLN A 186 -2.79 -15.82 1.93
N ARG A 187 -2.46 -15.30 3.12
CA ARG A 187 -3.32 -14.38 3.88
C ARG A 187 -3.53 -13.06 3.12
N ILE A 188 -2.44 -12.45 2.66
CA ILE A 188 -2.46 -11.19 1.90
C ILE A 188 -3.32 -11.33 0.64
N SER A 189 -3.10 -12.39 -0.15
CA SER A 189 -3.87 -12.64 -1.37
C SER A 189 -5.37 -12.81 -1.11
N ALA A 190 -5.73 -13.53 -0.03
CA ALA A 190 -7.13 -13.71 0.35
C ALA A 190 -7.79 -12.37 0.73
N VAL A 191 -7.08 -11.53 1.48
CA VAL A 191 -7.57 -10.18 1.84
C VAL A 191 -7.72 -9.33 0.58
N LEU A 192 -6.68 -9.21 -0.25
CA LEU A 192 -6.74 -8.43 -1.50
C LEU A 192 -7.91 -8.86 -2.38
N ALA A 193 -8.05 -10.18 -2.63
CA ALA A 193 -9.12 -10.70 -3.47
C ALA A 193 -10.50 -10.38 -2.90
N ARG A 194 -10.69 -10.49 -1.58
CA ARG A 194 -11.95 -10.18 -0.90
C ARG A 194 -12.28 -8.70 -1.01
N GLU A 195 -11.37 -7.83 -0.60
CA GLU A 195 -11.60 -6.38 -0.55
C GLU A 195 -11.84 -5.83 -1.97
N ILE A 196 -11.04 -6.26 -2.94
CA ILE A 196 -11.22 -5.86 -4.33
C ILE A 196 -12.57 -6.33 -4.88
N LYS A 197 -13.01 -7.57 -4.60
CA LYS A 197 -14.32 -8.09 -5.05
C LYS A 197 -15.48 -7.36 -4.40
N GLN A 198 -15.44 -7.16 -3.09
CA GLN A 198 -16.57 -6.60 -2.33
C GLN A 198 -16.75 -5.11 -2.59
N ASP A 199 -15.66 -4.37 -2.67
CA ASP A 199 -15.70 -2.92 -2.64
C ASP A 199 -15.57 -2.27 -4.03
N LEU A 200 -14.89 -2.91 -4.97
CA LEU A 200 -14.64 -2.30 -6.28
C LEU A 200 -15.54 -2.79 -7.41
N PHE A 201 -16.17 -3.99 -7.28
CA PHE A 201 -17.02 -4.55 -8.34
C PHE A 201 -18.50 -4.19 -8.22
N ASP A 202 -18.99 -3.98 -7.02
CA ASP A 202 -20.41 -3.81 -6.77
C ASP A 202 -20.87 -2.34 -6.75
N ARG A 203 -19.95 -1.37 -6.79
CA ARG A 203 -20.29 0.06 -6.72
C ARG A 203 -19.38 0.94 -7.58
N PRO A 204 -19.92 1.97 -8.24
CA PRO A 204 -19.10 3.01 -8.87
C PRO A 204 -18.20 3.67 -7.81
N TYR A 205 -16.91 3.68 -8.08
CA TYR A 205 -15.86 4.18 -7.19
C TYR A 205 -16.14 5.51 -6.50
N SER A 206 -16.68 6.51 -7.24
CA SER A 206 -17.00 7.82 -6.69
C SER A 206 -18.16 7.80 -5.68
N GLN A 207 -19.12 6.90 -5.82
CA GLN A 207 -20.25 6.78 -4.91
C GLN A 207 -19.86 6.04 -3.62
N TRP A 208 -19.07 4.98 -3.72
CA TRP A 208 -18.65 4.20 -2.57
C TRP A 208 -17.85 5.05 -1.56
N TYR A 209 -16.83 5.74 -2.05
CA TYR A 209 -15.96 6.53 -1.17
C TYR A 209 -16.71 7.72 -0.54
N THR A 210 -17.49 8.44 -1.31
CA THR A 210 -18.15 9.66 -0.85
C THR A 210 -19.29 9.39 0.15
N GLU A 211 -20.11 8.37 -0.08
CA GLU A 211 -21.30 8.12 0.75
C GLU A 211 -21.00 7.22 1.95
N GLU A 212 -20.23 6.16 1.79
CA GLU A 212 -20.02 5.18 2.85
C GLU A 212 -18.99 5.63 3.89
N VAL A 213 -17.94 6.34 3.47
CA VAL A 213 -16.98 6.94 4.42
C VAL A 213 -17.63 8.06 5.20
N LYS A 214 -18.50 8.86 4.60
CA LYS A 214 -19.31 9.86 5.30
C LYS A 214 -20.31 9.22 6.28
N GLN A 215 -20.95 8.12 5.89
CA GLN A 215 -21.94 7.43 6.75
C GLN A 215 -21.29 6.65 7.90
N ARG A 216 -20.15 5.97 7.68
CA ARG A 216 -19.44 5.21 8.73
C ARG A 216 -18.75 6.10 9.76
N ASN A 217 -18.39 7.33 9.41
CA ASN A 217 -17.65 8.23 10.29
C ASN A 217 -18.14 9.68 10.24
N PRO A 218 -19.41 9.97 10.51
CA PRO A 218 -19.94 11.34 10.43
C PRO A 218 -19.26 12.30 11.41
N ASN A 219 -18.64 11.82 12.49
CA ASN A 219 -18.08 12.62 13.58
C ASN A 219 -16.65 12.23 14.00
N LYS A 220 -15.95 11.39 13.26
CA LYS A 220 -14.56 11.07 13.62
C LYS A 220 -13.58 12.03 12.92
N HIS A 221 -13.26 13.09 13.62
CA HIS A 221 -12.01 13.79 13.41
C HIS A 221 -10.88 12.88 13.94
N PHE A 222 -10.13 12.24 13.06
CA PHE A 222 -8.90 11.57 13.46
C PHE A 222 -7.89 12.65 13.86
N VAL A 223 -7.69 12.78 15.15
CA VAL A 223 -6.62 13.62 15.69
C VAL A 223 -5.34 12.80 15.57
N SER A 224 -4.31 13.39 14.98
CA SER A 224 -2.94 12.86 14.99
C SER A 224 -2.58 12.43 16.42
N GLY A 225 -2.21 11.18 16.61
CA GLY A 225 -1.78 10.65 17.91
C GLY A 225 -2.82 9.83 18.71
N ASP A 226 -3.98 9.52 18.16
CA ASP A 226 -4.93 8.64 18.85
C ASP A 226 -4.47 7.17 18.80
N LYS A 227 -3.75 6.76 19.85
CA LYS A 227 -3.19 5.40 20.03
C LYS A 227 -4.25 4.31 20.31
N ARG A 228 -5.54 4.62 20.40
CA ARG A 228 -6.62 3.67 20.72
C ARG A 228 -6.90 2.65 19.61
N PHE A 229 -6.21 2.74 18.49
CA PHE A 229 -6.35 1.84 17.34
C PHE A 229 -5.06 1.06 17.02
N LEU A 230 -4.15 0.98 17.98
CA LEU A 230 -2.97 0.12 17.91
C LEU A 230 -3.29 -1.29 18.35
#